data_19641f115d184a7ded34e85ea5be4b9f
#
_entry.id   19641f115d184a7ded34e85ea5be4b9f
#
_cell.length_a   1.000
_cell.length_b   1.000
_cell.length_c   1.000
_cell.angle_alpha   90.00
_cell.angle_beta   90.00
_cell.angle_gamma   90.00
#
_symmetry.space_group_name_H-M   'P 1'
#
loop_
_entity.id
_entity.type
_entity.pdbx_description
1 polymer ?
#
loop_
_entity_poly.entity_id
_entity_poly.type
_entity_poly.pdbx_seq_one_letter_code
_entity_poly.pdbx_strand_id
1 'polypeptide(L)'
;GALENLNGHTPMGIYRGGKYSAYEAGTRVPFIVRWPDRIKPVKQHALFSQVDVFASMAELLGKKLPEGVAPDSRGNLSVFLGDESKDREYVVQQNLNNTLSIIQGKWKYIEPSELPNTVSWVEMDLGNSPEAQLYDLSTDPAEKQNVATQYPEVVKRLSVLLNEVKSRKK
;
A
#
# COMPACT_ATOMS: atom_id res chain seq x y z
N GLY A 1 2.63 -14.95 -12.66
CA GLY A 1 4.00 -14.69 -12.29
C GLY A 1 4.46 -13.37 -12.79
N ALA A 2 5.39 -12.81 -12.08
CA ALA A 2 6.01 -11.57 -12.44
C ALA A 2 6.96 -11.82 -13.63
N LEU A 3 6.42 -11.80 -14.81
CA LEU A 3 7.22 -11.76 -16.04
C LEU A 3 7.45 -10.28 -16.36
N GLU A 4 8.46 -9.71 -15.71
CA GLU A 4 8.61 -8.27 -15.66
C GLU A 4 8.93 -7.65 -16.99
N ASN A 5 9.73 -8.23 -17.81
CA ASN A 5 10.26 -7.58 -19.02
C ASN A 5 10.30 -8.51 -20.22
N LEU A 6 9.23 -9.27 -20.48
CA LEU A 6 9.18 -10.11 -21.65
C LEU A 6 9.06 -9.24 -22.92
N ASN A 7 10.05 -9.36 -23.80
CA ASN A 7 10.10 -8.63 -25.08
C ASN A 7 9.98 -7.08 -24.92
N GLY A 8 10.53 -6.52 -23.85
CA GLY A 8 10.48 -5.09 -23.59
C GLY A 8 9.15 -4.59 -23.01
N HIS A 9 8.21 -5.49 -22.72
CA HIS A 9 6.98 -5.14 -22.03
C HIS A 9 7.25 -4.96 -20.54
N THR A 10 6.81 -3.82 -19.96
CA THR A 10 6.91 -3.49 -18.53
C THR A 10 5.52 -3.48 -17.92
N PRO A 11 4.99 -4.62 -17.45
CA PRO A 11 3.61 -4.73 -16.97
C PRO A 11 3.33 -3.83 -15.77
N MET A 12 4.36 -3.46 -15.02
CA MET A 12 4.27 -2.55 -13.85
C MET A 12 4.35 -1.06 -14.23
N GLY A 13 4.53 -0.73 -15.51
CA GLY A 13 4.69 0.65 -15.96
C GLY A 13 5.91 1.32 -15.34
N ILE A 14 5.70 2.46 -14.65
CA ILE A 14 6.77 3.24 -14.02
C ILE A 14 7.15 2.72 -12.61
N TYR A 15 6.34 1.84 -12.02
CA TYR A 15 6.51 1.44 -10.63
C TYR A 15 7.62 0.40 -10.46
N ARG A 16 8.38 0.52 -9.38
CA ARG A 16 9.45 -0.42 -9.02
C ARG A 16 8.89 -1.70 -8.42
N GLY A 17 9.63 -2.81 -8.58
CA GLY A 17 9.29 -4.13 -8.07
C GLY A 17 8.20 -4.82 -8.87
N GLY A 18 7.48 -5.72 -8.24
CA GLY A 18 6.40 -6.50 -8.82
C GLY A 18 5.74 -7.37 -7.77
N LYS A 19 4.97 -8.37 -8.16
CA LYS A 19 4.38 -9.33 -7.22
C LYS A 19 5.41 -9.79 -6.20
N TYR A 20 5.07 -9.76 -4.92
CA TYR A 20 5.90 -10.08 -3.74
C TYR A 20 6.73 -8.92 -3.16
N SER A 21 6.89 -7.82 -3.88
CA SER A 21 7.74 -6.70 -3.46
C SER A 21 7.04 -5.79 -2.44
N ALA A 22 7.85 -5.14 -1.59
CA ALA A 22 7.39 -4.03 -0.75
C ALA A 22 7.19 -2.73 -1.52
N TYR A 23 7.74 -2.63 -2.74
CA TYR A 23 7.59 -1.45 -3.61
C TYR A 23 6.19 -1.34 -4.21
N GLU A 24 5.87 -0.18 -4.79
CA GLU A 24 4.54 0.12 -5.31
C GLU A 24 4.00 -0.90 -6.32
N ALA A 25 4.85 -1.44 -7.21
CA ALA A 25 4.41 -2.45 -8.16
C ALA A 25 4.00 -3.78 -7.51
N GLY A 26 4.41 -4.04 -6.26
CA GLY A 26 4.04 -5.24 -5.52
C GLY A 26 2.63 -5.19 -4.92
N THR A 27 2.09 -4.00 -4.75
CA THR A 27 0.87 -3.78 -3.95
C THR A 27 -0.21 -3.00 -4.69
N ARG A 28 0.14 -2.24 -5.74
CA ARG A 28 -0.85 -1.57 -6.58
C ARG A 28 -1.57 -2.56 -7.48
N VAL A 29 -2.90 -2.49 -7.45
CA VAL A 29 -3.76 -3.25 -8.34
C VAL A 29 -4.83 -2.34 -8.92
N PRO A 30 -5.29 -2.56 -10.16
CA PRO A 30 -6.47 -1.87 -10.68
C PRO A 30 -7.69 -2.17 -9.80
N PHE A 31 -8.39 -1.11 -9.38
CA PHE A 31 -9.63 -1.22 -8.64
C PHE A 31 -10.68 -0.34 -9.32
N ILE A 32 -11.72 -0.95 -9.90
CA ILE A 32 -12.73 -0.29 -10.70
C ILE A 32 -14.09 -0.63 -10.13
N VAL A 33 -14.86 0.40 -9.79
CA VAL A 33 -16.25 0.29 -9.34
C VAL A 33 -17.17 0.89 -10.40
N ARG A 34 -18.21 0.14 -10.80
CA ARG A 34 -19.21 0.60 -11.75
C ARG A 34 -20.60 0.49 -11.15
N TRP A 35 -21.24 1.66 -10.99
CA TRP A 35 -22.63 1.76 -10.53
C TRP A 35 -23.30 2.97 -11.19
N PRO A 36 -23.86 2.82 -12.42
CA PRO A 36 -24.23 3.95 -13.29
C PRO A 36 -25.13 4.99 -12.65
N ASP A 37 -26.10 4.56 -11.81
CA ASP A 37 -27.07 5.47 -11.20
C ASP A 37 -26.56 6.15 -9.92
N ARG A 38 -25.40 5.74 -9.43
CA ARG A 38 -24.86 6.19 -8.14
C ARG A 38 -23.48 6.84 -8.24
N ILE A 39 -22.66 6.40 -9.19
CA ILE A 39 -21.27 6.83 -9.32
C ILE A 39 -21.10 7.50 -10.68
N LYS A 40 -20.70 8.77 -10.66
CA LYS A 40 -20.26 9.46 -11.87
C LYS A 40 -18.85 9.00 -12.24
N PRO A 41 -18.48 9.01 -13.55
CA PRO A 41 -17.11 8.72 -13.94
C PRO A 41 -16.10 9.63 -13.21
N VAL A 42 -15.24 9.03 -12.41
CA VAL A 42 -14.23 9.74 -11.62
C VAL A 42 -13.01 8.85 -11.45
N LYS A 43 -11.83 9.47 -11.38
CA LYS A 43 -10.60 8.81 -10.97
C LYS A 43 -10.31 9.22 -9.54
N GLN A 44 -10.32 8.24 -8.63
CA GLN A 44 -10.02 8.45 -7.22
C GLN A 44 -8.51 8.44 -6.96
N HIS A 45 -8.08 9.32 -6.07
CA HIS A 45 -6.70 9.41 -5.57
C HIS A 45 -6.60 9.15 -4.07
N ALA A 46 -7.74 8.92 -3.40
CA ALA A 46 -7.79 8.61 -1.99
C ALA A 46 -6.97 7.36 -1.65
N LEU A 47 -6.30 7.38 -0.52
CA LEU A 47 -5.57 6.22 -0.01
C LEU A 47 -6.57 5.13 0.41
N PHE A 48 -6.44 3.95 -0.20
CA PHE A 48 -7.38 2.86 -0.07
C PHE A 48 -6.65 1.51 0.01
N SER A 49 -7.20 0.58 0.77
CA SER A 49 -6.74 -0.81 0.83
C SER A 49 -7.86 -1.78 0.49
N GLN A 50 -7.54 -2.87 -0.20
CA GLN A 50 -8.54 -3.92 -0.55
C GLN A 50 -9.23 -4.51 0.68
N VAL A 51 -8.59 -4.53 1.84
CA VAL A 51 -9.23 -5.00 3.09
C VAL A 51 -10.44 -4.15 3.48
N ASP A 52 -10.52 -2.89 3.00
CA ASP A 52 -11.63 -1.98 3.28
C ASP A 52 -12.91 -2.33 2.55
N VAL A 53 -12.84 -3.17 1.52
CA VAL A 53 -14.03 -3.62 0.78
C VAL A 53 -15.02 -4.28 1.73
N PHE A 54 -14.54 -5.09 2.67
CA PHE A 54 -15.42 -5.81 3.59
C PHE A 54 -16.26 -4.86 4.47
N ALA A 55 -15.60 -3.93 5.18
CA ALA A 55 -16.30 -2.96 6.02
C ALA A 55 -17.18 -2.01 5.18
N SER A 56 -16.72 -1.61 3.99
CA SER A 56 -17.49 -0.76 3.09
C SER A 56 -18.75 -1.44 2.55
N MET A 57 -18.70 -2.76 2.31
CA MET A 57 -19.89 -3.51 1.94
C MET A 57 -20.86 -3.65 3.10
N ALA A 58 -20.37 -3.84 4.33
CA ALA A 58 -21.23 -3.82 5.52
C ALA A 58 -21.93 -2.46 5.68
N GLU A 59 -21.18 -1.36 5.50
CA GLU A 59 -21.72 0.02 5.52
C GLU A 59 -22.80 0.21 4.45
N LEU A 60 -22.55 -0.24 3.22
CA LEU A 60 -23.51 -0.19 2.11
C LEU A 60 -24.83 -0.92 2.44
N LEU A 61 -24.74 -2.02 3.17
CA LEU A 61 -25.89 -2.83 3.57
C LEU A 61 -26.51 -2.36 4.91
N GLY A 62 -26.04 -1.25 5.47
CA GLY A 62 -26.51 -0.74 6.78
C GLY A 62 -26.23 -1.69 7.94
N LYS A 63 -25.19 -2.52 7.83
CA LYS A 63 -24.79 -3.49 8.86
C LYS A 63 -23.61 -3.00 9.66
N LYS A 64 -23.63 -3.18 10.98
CA LYS A 64 -22.47 -3.01 11.83
C LYS A 64 -21.70 -4.32 11.91
N LEU A 65 -20.39 -4.27 11.76
CA LEU A 65 -19.52 -5.41 12.01
C LEU A 65 -19.45 -5.66 13.52
N PRO A 66 -19.49 -6.92 13.96
CA PRO A 66 -19.21 -7.27 15.35
C PRO A 66 -17.79 -6.86 15.74
N GLU A 67 -17.57 -6.60 17.02
CA GLU A 67 -16.25 -6.30 17.56
C GLU A 67 -15.27 -7.44 17.26
N GLY A 68 -14.05 -7.09 16.87
CA GLY A 68 -12.99 -8.04 16.50
C GLY A 68 -13.12 -8.66 15.10
N VAL A 69 -14.22 -8.39 14.37
CA VAL A 69 -14.35 -8.85 12.98
C VAL A 69 -13.67 -7.88 12.03
N ALA A 70 -12.75 -8.39 11.20
CA ALA A 70 -11.97 -7.63 10.22
C ALA A 70 -11.30 -6.36 10.81
N PRO A 71 -10.43 -6.49 11.82
CA PRO A 71 -9.89 -5.37 12.60
C PRO A 71 -9.09 -4.38 11.76
N ASP A 72 -8.56 -4.80 10.62
CA ASP A 72 -7.80 -3.96 9.70
C ASP A 72 -8.69 -3.28 8.63
N SER A 73 -9.95 -3.72 8.50
CA SER A 73 -10.90 -3.16 7.53
C SER A 73 -11.56 -1.89 8.06
N ARG A 74 -11.59 -0.84 7.26
CA ARG A 74 -12.25 0.42 7.58
C ARG A 74 -13.34 0.72 6.55
N GLY A 75 -14.49 1.17 7.00
CA GLY A 75 -15.56 1.61 6.10
C GLY A 75 -15.11 2.85 5.31
N ASN A 76 -15.01 2.70 4.02
CA ASN A 76 -14.65 3.73 3.05
C ASN A 76 -15.67 3.80 1.91
N LEU A 77 -16.94 3.57 2.21
CA LEU A 77 -18.00 3.55 1.21
C LEU A 77 -18.06 4.85 0.40
N SER A 78 -17.84 6.00 1.04
CA SER A 78 -17.81 7.30 0.35
C SER A 78 -16.75 7.35 -0.75
N VAL A 79 -15.57 6.78 -0.53
CA VAL A 79 -14.51 6.68 -1.55
C VAL A 79 -14.96 5.81 -2.72
N PHE A 80 -15.64 4.69 -2.47
CA PHE A 80 -16.21 3.85 -3.52
C PHE A 80 -17.28 4.56 -4.34
N LEU A 81 -18.03 5.46 -3.71
CA LEU A 81 -19.08 6.25 -4.35
C LEU A 81 -18.55 7.51 -5.05
N GLY A 82 -17.25 7.73 -5.04
CA GLY A 82 -16.62 8.84 -5.76
C GLY A 82 -16.34 10.08 -4.92
N ASP A 83 -16.49 10.01 -3.59
CA ASP A 83 -16.19 11.10 -2.66
C ASP A 83 -14.76 10.98 -2.11
N GLU A 84 -13.93 12.00 -2.30
CA GLU A 84 -12.53 12.05 -1.83
C GLU A 84 -12.38 12.51 -0.38
N SER A 85 -13.47 12.86 0.29
CA SER A 85 -13.44 13.52 1.60
C SER A 85 -12.99 12.63 2.77
N LYS A 86 -12.88 11.32 2.59
CA LYS A 86 -12.54 10.36 3.65
C LYS A 86 -11.42 9.41 3.25
N ASP A 87 -10.24 9.97 3.13
CA ASP A 87 -9.01 9.20 2.90
C ASP A 87 -8.62 8.36 4.14
N ARG A 88 -7.94 7.23 3.93
CA ARG A 88 -7.26 6.53 5.02
C ARG A 88 -6.08 7.37 5.49
N GLU A 89 -5.88 7.45 6.79
CA GLU A 89 -4.71 8.11 7.36
C GLU A 89 -3.40 7.43 6.91
N TYR A 90 -3.42 6.10 6.83
CA TYR A 90 -2.28 5.30 6.36
C TYR A 90 -2.73 3.93 5.83
N VAL A 91 -1.86 3.31 5.03
CA VAL A 91 -1.95 1.91 4.59
C VAL A 91 -0.67 1.18 4.97
N VAL A 92 -0.80 0.00 5.59
CA VAL A 92 0.31 -0.92 5.83
C VAL A 92 0.27 -2.03 4.78
N GLN A 93 1.43 -2.37 4.27
CA GLN A 93 1.63 -3.39 3.24
C GLN A 93 2.74 -4.35 3.69
N GLN A 94 2.74 -5.55 3.16
CA GLN A 94 3.69 -6.60 3.51
C GLN A 94 4.23 -7.25 2.24
N ASN A 95 5.54 -7.47 2.20
CA ASN A 95 6.18 -8.24 1.13
C ASN A 95 6.13 -9.75 1.41
N LEU A 96 6.70 -10.55 0.50
CA LEU A 96 6.74 -12.01 0.63
C LEU A 96 7.44 -12.47 1.92
N ASN A 97 8.44 -11.75 2.37
CA ASN A 97 9.28 -12.10 3.53
C ASN A 97 8.81 -11.46 4.83
N ASN A 98 7.57 -10.96 4.90
CA ASN A 98 6.96 -10.30 6.05
C ASN A 98 7.57 -8.93 6.41
N THR A 99 8.43 -8.35 5.58
CA THR A 99 8.87 -6.97 5.76
C THR A 99 7.71 -6.03 5.48
N LEU A 100 7.47 -5.11 6.40
CA LEU A 100 6.34 -4.19 6.32
C LEU A 100 6.77 -2.85 5.73
N SER A 101 5.82 -2.25 5.04
CA SER A 101 5.88 -0.85 4.63
C SER A 101 4.61 -0.11 5.07
N ILE A 102 4.71 1.20 5.23
CA ILE A 102 3.59 2.08 5.55
C ILE A 102 3.59 3.30 4.64
N ILE A 103 2.41 3.62 4.13
CA ILE A 103 2.17 4.85 3.36
C ILE A 103 1.32 5.78 4.21
N GLN A 104 1.77 7.04 4.36
CA GLN A 104 0.99 8.11 4.97
C GLN A 104 1.20 9.41 4.18
N GLY A 105 0.11 9.95 3.65
CA GLY A 105 0.16 11.06 2.71
C GLY A 105 1.03 10.72 1.50
N LYS A 106 2.05 11.52 1.23
CA LYS A 106 2.99 11.28 0.12
C LYS A 106 4.16 10.36 0.47
N TRP A 107 4.34 10.00 1.73
CA TRP A 107 5.51 9.28 2.22
C TRP A 107 5.26 7.78 2.29
N LYS A 108 6.18 7.01 1.74
CA LYS A 108 6.26 5.56 1.94
C LYS A 108 7.54 5.21 2.67
N TYR A 109 7.38 4.54 3.79
CA TYR A 109 8.47 4.00 4.59
C TYR A 109 8.48 2.48 4.50
N ILE A 110 9.65 1.89 4.28
CA ILE A 110 9.88 0.43 4.38
C ILE A 110 10.83 0.20 5.54
N GLU A 111 10.44 -0.70 6.45
CA GLU A 111 11.24 -1.01 7.62
C GLU A 111 12.55 -1.75 7.24
N PRO A 112 13.62 -1.61 8.05
CA PRO A 112 14.84 -2.38 7.87
C PRO A 112 14.59 -3.89 7.92
N SER A 113 15.29 -4.63 7.06
CA SER A 113 15.19 -6.09 6.98
C SER A 113 16.49 -6.71 6.49
N GLU A 114 17.01 -7.66 7.26
CA GLU A 114 18.17 -8.48 6.88
C GLU A 114 17.80 -9.69 6.01
N LEU A 115 16.54 -9.83 5.65
CA LEU A 115 16.06 -10.94 4.83
C LEU A 115 16.52 -10.78 3.38
N PRO A 116 16.60 -11.88 2.61
CA PRO A 116 17.01 -11.84 1.20
C PRO A 116 16.18 -10.83 0.40
N ASN A 117 16.87 -10.01 -0.38
CA ASN A 117 16.21 -8.98 -1.20
C ASN A 117 15.66 -9.51 -2.53
N THR A 118 16.02 -10.71 -2.94
CA THR A 118 15.57 -11.30 -4.20
C THR A 118 14.89 -12.63 -4.00
N VAL A 119 13.93 -12.91 -4.87
CA VAL A 119 13.33 -14.24 -5.01
C VAL A 119 14.01 -14.95 -6.17
N SER A 120 14.78 -16.01 -5.88
CA SER A 120 15.66 -16.70 -6.85
C SER A 120 14.93 -17.25 -8.08
N TRP A 121 13.67 -17.66 -7.91
CA TRP A 121 12.88 -18.28 -8.99
C TRP A 121 12.16 -17.26 -9.90
N VAL A 122 12.19 -15.97 -9.58
CA VAL A 122 11.60 -14.87 -10.41
C VAL A 122 12.49 -13.63 -10.49
N GLU A 123 13.66 -13.65 -9.85
CA GLU A 123 14.62 -12.54 -9.81
C GLU A 123 13.99 -11.19 -9.40
N MET A 124 12.95 -11.25 -8.54
CA MET A 124 12.20 -10.08 -8.11
C MET A 124 12.89 -9.37 -6.95
N ASP A 125 13.05 -8.05 -7.07
CA ASP A 125 13.45 -7.16 -5.97
C ASP A 125 12.32 -7.05 -4.94
N LEU A 126 12.53 -7.60 -3.75
CA LEU A 126 11.55 -7.62 -2.67
C LEU A 126 11.48 -6.31 -1.88
N GLY A 127 12.46 -5.43 -2.05
CA GLY A 127 12.56 -4.20 -1.27
C GLY A 127 13.12 -4.38 0.14
N ASN A 128 13.79 -5.51 0.43
CA ASN A 128 14.49 -5.70 1.70
C ASN A 128 15.82 -4.95 1.70
N SER A 129 16.15 -4.30 2.80
CA SER A 129 17.41 -3.59 3.02
C SER A 129 17.71 -3.55 4.51
N PRO A 130 18.96 -3.71 4.96
CA PRO A 130 19.33 -3.52 6.35
C PRO A 130 19.11 -2.08 6.83
N GLU A 131 19.00 -1.13 5.92
CA GLU A 131 18.72 0.27 6.22
C GLU A 131 17.25 0.61 5.98
N ALA A 132 16.76 1.58 6.74
CA ALA A 132 15.43 2.15 6.52
C ALA A 132 15.32 2.80 5.14
N GLN A 133 14.18 2.65 4.50
CA GLN A 133 13.91 3.28 3.22
C GLN A 133 12.73 4.24 3.35
N LEU A 134 12.86 5.41 2.72
CA LEU A 134 11.81 6.43 2.65
C LEU A 134 11.73 6.99 1.22
N TYR A 135 10.52 7.05 0.69
CA TYR A 135 10.23 7.55 -0.65
C TYR A 135 9.15 8.61 -0.63
N ASP A 136 9.32 9.68 -1.43
CA ASP A 136 8.27 10.67 -1.70
C ASP A 136 7.51 10.26 -2.96
N LEU A 137 6.39 9.57 -2.79
CA LEU A 137 5.60 9.04 -3.92
C LEU A 137 4.99 10.14 -4.81
N SER A 138 4.94 11.40 -4.34
CA SER A 138 4.43 12.51 -5.14
C SER A 138 5.41 12.96 -6.22
N THR A 139 6.71 12.80 -5.98
CA THR A 139 7.79 13.22 -6.89
C THR A 139 8.58 12.02 -7.43
N ASP A 140 8.60 10.91 -6.70
CA ASP A 140 9.30 9.67 -7.06
C ASP A 140 8.37 8.44 -6.93
N PRO A 141 7.32 8.33 -7.75
CA PRO A 141 6.42 7.18 -7.72
C PRO A 141 7.09 5.85 -8.12
N ALA A 142 8.30 5.93 -8.68
CA ALA A 142 9.12 4.78 -9.07
C ALA A 142 10.08 4.33 -7.97
N GLU A 143 10.09 4.99 -6.80
CA GLU A 143 10.90 4.62 -5.62
C GLU A 143 12.39 4.42 -5.94
N LYS A 144 12.95 5.35 -6.73
CA LYS A 144 14.35 5.32 -7.17
C LYS A 144 15.32 5.98 -6.19
N GLN A 145 14.82 6.94 -5.39
CA GLN A 145 15.63 7.76 -4.51
C GLN A 145 15.23 7.54 -3.05
N ASN A 146 16.01 6.75 -2.33
CA ASN A 146 15.85 6.65 -0.89
C ASN A 146 16.29 7.96 -0.22
N VAL A 147 15.35 8.67 0.37
CA VAL A 147 15.58 9.96 1.04
C VAL A 147 15.55 9.85 2.58
N ALA A 148 15.67 8.64 3.13
CA ALA A 148 15.58 8.40 4.58
C ALA A 148 16.57 9.24 5.39
N THR A 149 17.80 9.42 4.89
CA THR A 149 18.83 10.23 5.55
C THR A 149 18.55 11.72 5.50
N GLN A 150 17.75 12.18 4.52
CA GLN A 150 17.38 13.59 4.36
C GLN A 150 16.21 13.99 5.25
N TYR A 151 15.34 13.01 5.63
CA TYR A 151 14.12 13.25 6.42
C TYR A 151 14.03 12.32 7.63
N PRO A 152 15.00 12.35 8.57
CA PRO A 152 15.06 11.43 9.70
C PRO A 152 13.85 11.54 10.64
N GLU A 153 13.23 12.72 10.75
CA GLU A 153 12.02 12.94 11.55
C GLU A 153 10.81 12.23 10.93
N VAL A 154 10.71 12.15 9.60
CA VAL A 154 9.64 11.41 8.91
C VAL A 154 9.84 9.92 9.11
N VAL A 155 11.08 9.43 8.96
CA VAL A 155 11.44 8.02 9.22
C VAL A 155 11.03 7.65 10.66
N LYS A 156 11.42 8.46 11.66
CA LYS A 156 11.09 8.23 13.06
C LYS A 156 9.56 8.18 13.27
N ARG A 157 8.83 9.15 12.73
CA ARG A 157 7.37 9.21 12.86
C ARG A 157 6.69 7.97 12.26
N LEU A 158 7.06 7.58 11.04
CA LEU A 158 6.44 6.44 10.35
C LEU A 158 6.85 5.10 10.96
N SER A 159 8.10 4.96 11.45
CA SER A 159 8.53 3.75 12.15
C SER A 159 7.77 3.57 13.48
N VAL A 160 7.53 4.64 14.23
CA VAL A 160 6.72 4.60 15.46
C VAL A 160 5.29 4.18 15.12
N LEU A 161 4.66 4.83 14.12
CA LEU A 161 3.30 4.49 13.69
C LEU A 161 3.20 3.03 13.23
N LEU A 162 4.17 2.54 12.46
CA LEU A 162 4.21 1.14 12.02
C LEU A 162 4.32 0.18 13.22
N ASN A 163 5.15 0.49 14.21
CA ASN A 163 5.29 -0.31 15.42
C ASN A 163 4.02 -0.31 16.28
N GLU A 164 3.31 0.82 16.37
CA GLU A 164 2.00 0.88 17.02
C GLU A 164 0.99 -0.05 16.33
N VAL A 165 0.97 -0.05 14.98
CA VAL A 165 0.09 -0.95 14.22
C VAL A 165 0.46 -2.42 14.48
N LYS A 166 1.76 -2.76 14.48
CA LYS A 166 2.26 -4.12 14.78
C LYS A 166 1.88 -4.59 16.20
N SER A 167 1.84 -3.68 17.16
CA SER A 167 1.54 -3.99 18.56
C SER A 167 0.04 -4.15 18.86
N ARG A 168 -0.85 -3.76 17.95
CA ARG A 168 -2.29 -3.92 18.15
C ARG A 168 -2.62 -5.41 18.28
N LYS A 169 -3.18 -5.78 19.42
CA LYS A 169 -3.68 -7.14 19.63
C LYS A 169 -4.79 -7.40 18.61
N LYS A 170 -4.62 -8.49 17.86
CA LYS A 170 -5.65 -9.01 16.96
C LYS A 170 -6.76 -9.69 17.77
#